data_813790828e3aabdf06f13c0968bf7bf8
#
_entry.id   813790828e3aabdf06f13c0968bf7bf8
#
_cell.length_a   1.000
_cell.length_b   1.000
_cell.length_c   1.000
_cell.angle_alpha   90.00
_cell.angle_beta   90.00
_cell.angle_gamma   90.00
#
_symmetry.space_group_name_H-M   'P 1'
#
loop_
_entity.id
_entity.type
_entity.pdbx_description
1 polymer ?
#
loop_
_entity_poly.entity_id
_entity_poly.type
_entity_poly.pdbx_seq_one_letter_code
_entity_poly.pdbx_strand_id
1 'polypeptide(L)'
;MKIIDAHLHYGRGEYFDTVARAAGHENTEEALRRDCRAAGIVHGVIMGNLPVEELAPNYPDLFHYCVGIAGDGGQTEMSAARIEQLLPALEQHLRSARCVGIKLYPGYHYFYIYDDMLAPVYELATQYKKPVAVHTGLTATEKALLKYAHPNVMDEAATKFRAVHFVMCHFGEPYFTDA
;
A
#
# COMPACT_ATOMS: atom_id res chain seq x y z
N MET A 1 -0.54 -15.32 21.91
CA MET A 1 0.23 -15.51 20.65
C MET A 1 0.78 -14.14 20.25
N LYS A 2 2.00 -14.06 19.69
CA LYS A 2 2.52 -12.79 19.14
C LYS A 2 2.12 -12.70 17.67
N ILE A 3 1.54 -11.57 17.28
CA ILE A 3 1.02 -11.32 15.93
C ILE A 3 1.79 -10.16 15.31
N ILE A 4 2.15 -10.27 14.04
CA ILE A 4 2.57 -9.18 13.19
C ILE A 4 1.41 -8.89 12.25
N ASP A 5 0.86 -7.68 12.31
CA ASP A 5 -0.15 -7.23 11.34
C ASP A 5 0.55 -6.75 10.08
N ALA A 6 0.46 -7.52 9.02
CA ALA A 6 1.16 -7.23 7.76
C ALA A 6 0.47 -6.17 6.89
N HIS A 7 -0.73 -5.71 7.25
CA HIS A 7 -1.49 -4.77 6.44
C HIS A 7 -2.46 -3.95 7.30
N LEU A 8 -2.08 -2.76 7.65
CA LEU A 8 -2.97 -1.82 8.33
C LEU A 8 -2.88 -0.43 7.69
N HIS A 9 -3.88 0.39 7.94
CA HIS A 9 -3.87 1.81 7.62
C HIS A 9 -3.85 2.62 8.90
N TYR A 10 -2.99 3.63 8.94
CA TYR A 10 -2.89 4.56 10.04
C TYR A 10 -2.84 5.98 9.49
N GLY A 11 -3.74 6.81 9.92
CA GLY A 11 -3.83 8.19 9.50
C GLY A 11 -4.28 9.09 10.64
N ARG A 12 -3.97 10.36 10.53
CA ARG A 12 -4.44 11.43 11.43
C ARG A 12 -5.34 12.37 10.64
N GLY A 13 -6.18 13.09 11.35
CA GLY A 13 -7.07 14.09 10.79
C GLY A 13 -8.53 13.66 10.78
N GLU A 14 -9.39 14.61 10.43
CA GLU A 14 -10.84 14.53 10.61
C GLU A 14 -11.49 13.29 9.95
N TYR A 15 -11.00 12.89 8.79
CA TYR A 15 -11.50 11.70 8.10
C TYR A 15 -11.28 10.44 8.95
N PHE A 16 -10.04 10.20 9.39
CA PHE A 16 -9.72 9.02 10.21
C PHE A 16 -10.36 9.07 11.59
N ASP A 17 -10.47 10.27 12.18
CA ASP A 17 -11.16 10.47 13.45
C ASP A 17 -12.64 10.12 13.35
N THR A 18 -13.27 10.46 12.23
CA THR A 18 -14.69 10.16 11.97
C THR A 18 -14.90 8.67 11.76
N VAL A 19 -14.04 8.02 10.96
CA VAL A 19 -14.11 6.58 10.70
C VAL A 19 -13.89 5.80 12.00
N ALA A 20 -12.90 6.18 12.81
CA ALA A 20 -12.63 5.54 14.08
C ALA A 20 -13.83 5.65 15.03
N ARG A 21 -14.40 6.85 15.21
CA ARG A 21 -15.60 7.04 16.05
C ARG A 21 -16.78 6.22 15.56
N ALA A 22 -17.00 6.15 14.24
CA ALA A 22 -18.08 5.34 13.67
C ALA A 22 -17.89 3.84 13.94
N ALA A 23 -16.64 3.38 14.04
CA ALA A 23 -16.28 2.01 14.39
C ALA A 23 -16.19 1.76 15.92
N GLY A 24 -16.47 2.76 16.75
CA GLY A 24 -16.40 2.64 18.22
C GLY A 24 -14.97 2.71 18.78
N HIS A 25 -14.03 3.29 18.04
CA HIS A 25 -12.63 3.45 18.43
C HIS A 25 -12.23 4.91 18.59
N GLU A 26 -11.13 5.12 19.30
CA GLU A 26 -10.45 6.41 19.39
C GLU A 26 -9.24 6.43 18.45
N ASN A 27 -9.12 7.46 17.60
CA ASN A 27 -7.98 7.65 16.70
C ASN A 27 -6.81 8.34 17.41
N THR A 28 -6.29 7.71 18.45
CA THR A 28 -5.12 8.18 19.19
C THR A 28 -4.02 7.11 19.21
N GLU A 29 -2.77 7.54 19.34
CA GLU A 29 -1.66 6.58 19.47
C GLU A 29 -1.79 5.72 20.72
N GLU A 30 -2.29 6.30 21.82
CA GLU A 30 -2.48 5.59 23.07
C GLU A 30 -3.54 4.48 22.94
N ALA A 31 -4.69 4.78 22.32
CA ALA A 31 -5.72 3.79 22.05
C ALA A 31 -5.20 2.69 21.13
N LEU A 32 -4.51 3.05 20.02
CA LEU A 32 -3.91 2.09 19.11
C LEU A 32 -2.93 1.14 19.82
N ARG A 33 -2.04 1.67 20.65
CA ARG A 33 -1.09 0.86 21.42
C ARG A 33 -1.79 -0.06 22.44
N ARG A 34 -2.83 0.42 23.08
CA ARG A 34 -3.67 -0.37 24.00
C ARG A 34 -4.33 -1.52 23.26
N ASP A 35 -4.95 -1.25 22.12
CA ASP A 35 -5.72 -2.22 21.35
C ASP A 35 -4.79 -3.24 20.66
N CYS A 36 -3.65 -2.81 20.15
CA CYS A 36 -2.60 -3.72 19.66
C CYS A 36 -2.12 -4.68 20.76
N ARG A 37 -1.85 -4.18 21.98
CA ARG A 37 -1.47 -5.04 23.10
C ARG A 37 -2.56 -6.04 23.45
N ALA A 38 -3.81 -5.60 23.51
CA ALA A 38 -4.95 -6.46 23.81
C ALA A 38 -5.13 -7.57 22.77
N ALA A 39 -4.92 -7.28 21.49
CA ALA A 39 -4.96 -8.23 20.39
C ALA A 39 -3.70 -9.11 20.28
N GLY A 40 -2.64 -8.82 21.03
CA GLY A 40 -1.36 -9.52 20.91
C GLY A 40 -0.53 -9.10 19.69
N ILE A 41 -0.84 -7.96 19.07
CA ILE A 41 -0.08 -7.39 17.96
C ILE A 41 1.18 -6.74 18.52
N VAL A 42 2.32 -7.29 18.15
CA VAL A 42 3.63 -6.83 18.59
C VAL A 42 4.32 -5.94 17.57
N HIS A 43 3.86 -5.97 16.32
CA HIS A 43 4.39 -5.18 15.21
C HIS A 43 3.37 -5.08 14.09
N GLY A 44 3.49 -4.03 13.26
CA GLY A 44 2.62 -3.86 12.10
C GLY A 44 3.30 -3.17 10.92
N VAL A 45 2.70 -3.33 9.74
CA VAL A 45 3.12 -2.69 8.49
C VAL A 45 2.01 -1.79 7.97
N ILE A 46 2.28 -0.49 7.95
CA ILE A 46 1.33 0.51 7.45
C ILE A 46 1.43 0.59 5.93
N MET A 47 0.29 0.52 5.26
CA MET A 47 0.19 0.79 3.82
C MET A 47 -0.01 2.28 3.60
N GLY A 48 1.02 2.96 3.10
CA GLY A 48 0.98 4.39 2.76
C GLY A 48 -0.05 4.66 1.67
N ASN A 49 -0.89 5.68 1.88
CA ASN A 49 -1.98 6.06 0.97
C ASN A 49 -1.96 7.54 0.59
N LEU A 50 -0.88 8.24 0.91
CA LEU A 50 -0.62 9.61 0.46
C LEU A 50 0.30 9.58 -0.77
N PRO A 51 0.32 10.67 -1.57
CA PRO A 51 1.35 10.86 -2.58
C PRO A 51 2.75 10.66 -1.99
N VAL A 52 3.65 10.05 -2.74
CA VAL A 52 5.00 9.69 -2.26
C VAL A 52 5.72 10.88 -1.67
N GLU A 53 5.60 12.05 -2.29
CA GLU A 53 6.27 13.30 -1.91
C GLU A 53 5.69 13.92 -0.62
N GLU A 54 4.43 13.60 -0.31
CA GLU A 54 3.73 14.12 0.88
C GLU A 54 3.83 13.17 2.07
N LEU A 55 4.28 11.94 1.84
CA LEU A 55 4.36 10.93 2.88
C LEU A 55 5.45 11.28 3.91
N ALA A 56 5.02 11.80 5.05
CA ALA A 56 5.86 11.99 6.23
C ALA A 56 5.63 10.84 7.22
N PRO A 57 6.49 9.82 7.27
CA PRO A 57 6.23 8.60 8.02
C PRO A 57 6.46 8.76 9.53
N ASN A 58 5.74 9.68 10.16
CA ASN A 58 5.70 9.87 11.63
C ASN A 58 4.82 8.82 12.30
N TYR A 59 5.12 7.55 12.02
CA TYR A 59 4.41 6.43 12.61
C TYR A 59 5.00 6.05 13.97
N PRO A 60 4.21 5.53 14.92
CA PRO A 60 4.73 4.93 16.13
C PRO A 60 5.82 3.91 15.86
N ASP A 61 6.76 3.75 16.79
CA ASP A 61 7.90 2.82 16.69
C ASP A 61 7.48 1.35 16.49
N LEU A 62 6.25 1.03 16.89
CA LEU A 62 5.58 -0.25 16.67
C LEU A 62 5.44 -0.62 15.19
N PHE A 63 5.52 0.34 14.26
CA PHE A 63 5.20 0.13 12.86
C PHE A 63 6.35 0.41 11.91
N HIS A 64 6.46 -0.45 10.91
CA HIS A 64 7.11 -0.18 9.63
C HIS A 64 6.07 0.25 8.62
N TYR A 65 6.49 0.61 7.40
CA TYR A 65 5.54 1.02 6.36
C TYR A 65 5.97 0.56 4.96
N CYS A 66 4.98 0.37 4.10
CA CYS A 66 5.17 0.36 2.66
C CYS A 66 4.87 1.76 2.13
N VAL A 67 5.77 2.32 1.31
CA VAL A 67 5.50 3.59 0.65
C VAL A 67 4.46 3.38 -0.44
N GLY A 68 3.35 4.11 -0.37
CA GLY A 68 2.26 3.99 -1.34
C GLY A 68 2.51 4.83 -2.58
N ILE A 69 2.33 4.25 -3.76
CA ILE A 69 2.21 5.02 -4.99
C ILE A 69 0.74 5.36 -5.16
N ALA A 70 0.37 6.53 -4.67
CA ALA A 70 -0.97 7.09 -4.78
C ALA A 70 -0.95 8.31 -5.71
N GLY A 71 -2.06 8.54 -6.39
CA GLY A 71 -2.23 9.74 -7.21
C GLY A 71 -2.58 10.96 -6.37
N ASP A 72 -2.35 12.14 -6.93
CA ASP A 72 -2.67 13.41 -6.32
C ASP A 72 -4.18 13.59 -6.19
N GLY A 73 -4.69 13.76 -4.97
CA GLY A 73 -5.99 14.35 -4.66
C GLY A 73 -7.23 13.84 -5.40
N GLY A 74 -7.23 12.57 -5.84
CA GLY A 74 -8.36 11.96 -6.55
C GLY A 74 -8.15 11.76 -8.06
N GLN A 75 -6.94 11.98 -8.56
CA GLN A 75 -6.59 11.57 -9.92
C GLN A 75 -6.55 10.05 -9.99
N THR A 76 -7.32 9.49 -10.91
CA THR A 76 -7.39 8.05 -11.14
C THR A 76 -6.35 7.58 -12.17
N GLU A 77 -5.89 8.47 -13.04
CA GLU A 77 -4.93 8.15 -14.10
C GLU A 77 -3.49 8.29 -13.61
N MET A 78 -2.68 7.30 -13.95
CA MET A 78 -1.24 7.28 -13.74
C MET A 78 -0.54 7.31 -15.10
N SER A 79 0.53 8.07 -15.22
CA SER A 79 1.31 8.18 -16.45
C SER A 79 2.78 7.87 -16.21
N ALA A 80 3.50 7.51 -17.28
CA ALA A 80 4.95 7.30 -17.21
C ALA A 80 5.68 8.55 -16.70
N ALA A 81 5.28 9.73 -17.15
CA ALA A 81 5.87 11.00 -16.69
C ALA A 81 5.66 11.22 -15.18
N ARG A 82 4.47 10.86 -14.65
CA ARG A 82 4.21 10.93 -13.21
C ARG A 82 5.06 9.93 -12.44
N ILE A 83 5.20 8.71 -12.95
CA ILE A 83 6.09 7.70 -12.36
C ILE A 83 7.53 8.23 -12.28
N GLU A 84 8.06 8.77 -13.38
CA GLU A 84 9.42 9.33 -13.40
C GLU A 84 9.62 10.45 -12.37
N GLN A 85 8.64 11.33 -12.21
CA GLN A 85 8.69 12.42 -11.24
C GLN A 85 8.78 11.94 -9.79
N LEU A 86 8.10 10.85 -9.44
CA LEU A 86 8.08 10.36 -8.06
C LEU A 86 9.28 9.48 -7.69
N LEU A 87 10.08 8.99 -8.66
CA LEU A 87 11.17 8.05 -8.38
C LEU A 87 12.20 8.56 -7.35
N PRO A 88 12.64 9.84 -7.38
CA PRO A 88 13.59 10.32 -6.38
C PRO A 88 13.04 10.25 -4.95
N ALA A 89 11.79 10.64 -4.73
CA ALA A 89 11.14 10.56 -3.43
C ALA A 89 10.91 9.10 -3.00
N LEU A 90 10.49 8.24 -3.95
CA LEU A 90 10.34 6.82 -3.71
C LEU A 90 11.67 6.20 -3.26
N GLU A 91 12.76 6.49 -3.96
CA GLU A 91 14.07 5.98 -3.60
C GLU A 91 14.51 6.43 -2.21
N GLN A 92 14.23 7.70 -1.85
CA GLN A 92 14.51 8.21 -0.51
C GLN A 92 13.80 7.40 0.57
N HIS A 93 12.54 7.04 0.36
CA HIS A 93 11.81 6.16 1.27
C HIS A 93 12.43 4.76 1.34
N LEU A 94 12.77 4.16 0.20
CA LEU A 94 13.33 2.81 0.16
C LEU A 94 14.68 2.68 0.86
N ARG A 95 15.46 3.76 0.98
CA ARG A 95 16.71 3.81 1.77
C ARG A 95 16.45 3.72 3.28
N SER A 96 15.26 4.05 3.74
CA SER A 96 14.91 3.96 5.15
C SER A 96 14.74 2.51 5.59
N ALA A 97 15.33 2.15 6.73
CA ALA A 97 15.13 0.84 7.34
C ALA A 97 13.67 0.62 7.79
N ARG A 98 12.91 1.70 8.04
CA ARG A 98 11.49 1.61 8.41
C ARG A 98 10.57 1.39 7.22
N CYS A 99 10.99 1.72 6.01
CA CYS A 99 10.27 1.40 4.80
C CYS A 99 10.56 -0.06 4.43
N VAL A 100 9.56 -0.92 4.45
CA VAL A 100 9.71 -2.37 4.21
C VAL A 100 9.15 -2.84 2.88
N GLY A 101 8.57 -1.95 2.08
CA GLY A 101 8.02 -2.28 0.77
C GLY A 101 7.42 -1.09 0.04
N ILE A 102 6.88 -1.36 -1.12
CA ILE A 102 6.09 -0.44 -1.93
C ILE A 102 4.65 -0.93 -1.90
N LYS A 103 3.67 -0.01 -1.88
CA LYS A 103 2.25 -0.33 -2.01
C LYS A 103 1.70 0.27 -3.30
N LEU A 104 1.06 -0.56 -4.11
CA LEU A 104 0.32 -0.15 -5.32
C LEU A 104 -1.19 -0.26 -5.09
N TYR A 105 -1.93 0.64 -5.71
CA TYR A 105 -3.38 0.75 -5.61
C TYR A 105 -4.06 0.66 -6.98
N PRO A 106 -3.87 -0.45 -7.75
CA PRO A 106 -4.61 -0.64 -9.00
C PRO A 106 -6.11 -0.69 -8.70
N GLY A 107 -6.91 -0.16 -9.60
CA GLY A 107 -8.35 0.01 -9.38
C GLY A 107 -8.71 1.37 -8.84
N TYR A 108 -8.05 1.84 -7.78
CA TYR A 108 -8.10 3.24 -7.35
C TYR A 108 -7.42 4.14 -8.36
N HIS A 109 -6.29 3.68 -8.91
CA HIS A 109 -5.60 4.29 -10.05
C HIS A 109 -5.69 3.37 -11.25
N TYR A 110 -5.86 3.96 -12.44
CA TYR A 110 -6.16 3.23 -13.66
C TYR A 110 -4.87 2.80 -14.37
N PHE A 111 -4.26 1.74 -13.87
CA PHE A 111 -3.12 1.07 -14.48
C PHE A 111 -3.16 -0.42 -14.17
N TYR A 112 -2.58 -1.21 -15.05
CA TYR A 112 -2.27 -2.60 -14.75
C TYR A 112 -0.88 -2.68 -14.13
N ILE A 113 -0.71 -3.57 -13.14
CA ILE A 113 0.59 -3.75 -12.47
C ILE A 113 1.68 -4.32 -13.39
N TYR A 114 1.31 -4.79 -14.57
CA TYR A 114 2.25 -5.23 -15.61
C TYR A 114 2.55 -4.14 -16.67
N ASP A 115 2.03 -2.93 -16.54
CA ASP A 115 2.32 -1.83 -17.46
C ASP A 115 3.81 -1.45 -17.41
N ASP A 116 4.41 -1.20 -18.58
CA ASP A 116 5.83 -0.87 -18.72
C ASP A 116 6.24 0.38 -17.95
N MET A 117 5.33 1.32 -17.75
CA MET A 117 5.60 2.53 -16.97
C MET A 117 6.01 2.25 -15.53
N LEU A 118 5.69 1.07 -14.98
CA LEU A 118 6.08 0.68 -13.63
C LEU A 118 7.46 0.02 -13.55
N ALA A 119 8.11 -0.28 -14.69
CA ALA A 119 9.43 -0.92 -14.70
C ALA A 119 10.46 -0.19 -13.82
N PRO A 120 10.60 1.16 -13.84
CA PRO A 120 11.54 1.86 -12.96
C PRO A 120 11.23 1.70 -11.47
N VAL A 121 9.94 1.59 -11.09
CA VAL A 121 9.53 1.31 -9.70
C VAL A 121 9.98 -0.09 -9.28
N TYR A 122 9.85 -1.06 -10.16
CA TYR A 122 10.24 -2.45 -9.91
C TYR A 122 11.75 -2.65 -9.89
N GLU A 123 12.49 -1.87 -10.67
CA GLU A 123 13.95 -1.81 -10.60
C GLU A 123 14.41 -1.34 -9.22
N LEU A 124 13.81 -0.26 -8.69
CA LEU A 124 14.08 0.21 -7.34
C LEU A 124 13.68 -0.82 -6.28
N ALA A 125 12.50 -1.44 -6.39
CA ALA A 125 12.07 -2.50 -5.48
C ALA A 125 13.09 -3.64 -5.41
N THR A 126 13.60 -4.08 -6.57
CA THR A 126 14.59 -5.13 -6.70
C THR A 126 15.94 -4.69 -6.12
N GLN A 127 16.41 -3.50 -6.47
CA GLN A 127 17.66 -2.91 -5.98
C GLN A 127 17.71 -2.86 -4.44
N TYR A 128 16.61 -2.42 -3.82
CA TYR A 128 16.49 -2.30 -2.37
C TYR A 128 15.98 -3.57 -1.69
N LYS A 129 15.72 -4.64 -2.45
CA LYS A 129 15.17 -5.93 -1.97
C LYS A 129 13.88 -5.74 -1.16
N LYS A 130 12.99 -4.89 -1.65
CA LYS A 130 11.71 -4.59 -1.03
C LYS A 130 10.57 -5.23 -1.83
N PRO A 131 9.61 -5.89 -1.17
CA PRO A 131 8.42 -6.41 -1.85
C PRO A 131 7.51 -5.29 -2.35
N VAL A 132 6.66 -5.64 -3.29
CA VAL A 132 5.60 -4.77 -3.81
C VAL A 132 4.25 -5.36 -3.41
N ALA A 133 3.59 -4.73 -2.45
CA ALA A 133 2.25 -5.07 -2.02
C ALA A 133 1.22 -4.46 -2.98
N VAL A 134 0.34 -5.29 -3.51
CA VAL A 134 -0.65 -4.91 -4.54
C VAL A 134 -2.06 -5.02 -3.97
N HIS A 135 -2.83 -3.94 -4.08
CA HIS A 135 -4.26 -4.00 -3.81
C HIS A 135 -4.93 -4.91 -4.83
N THR A 136 -5.73 -5.87 -4.38
CA THR A 136 -6.54 -6.72 -5.26
C THR A 136 -7.97 -6.79 -4.76
N GLY A 137 -8.92 -6.93 -5.70
CA GLY A 137 -10.33 -7.05 -5.39
C GLY A 137 -11.07 -5.74 -5.20
N LEU A 138 -12.07 -5.75 -4.32
CA LEU A 138 -12.96 -4.62 -4.06
C LEU A 138 -12.20 -3.39 -3.54
N THR A 139 -12.73 -2.24 -3.89
CA THR A 139 -12.20 -0.93 -3.50
C THR A 139 -13.26 -0.16 -2.72
N ALA A 140 -12.82 0.74 -1.85
CA ALA A 140 -13.70 1.54 -1.00
C ALA A 140 -14.28 2.79 -1.70
N THR A 141 -14.14 2.91 -3.01
CA THR A 141 -14.65 4.06 -3.79
C THR A 141 -15.43 3.62 -5.02
N GLU A 142 -16.53 4.31 -5.30
CA GLU A 142 -17.36 4.09 -6.48
C GLU A 142 -16.67 4.41 -7.82
N LYS A 143 -15.58 5.18 -7.79
CA LYS A 143 -14.81 5.55 -8.98
C LYS A 143 -13.79 4.47 -9.39
N ALA A 144 -13.59 3.47 -8.56
CA ALA A 144 -12.60 2.44 -8.85
C ALA A 144 -13.08 1.46 -9.92
N LEU A 145 -12.12 0.94 -10.70
CA LEU A 145 -12.38 -0.06 -11.74
C LEU A 145 -11.72 -1.40 -11.36
N LEU A 146 -12.54 -2.37 -11.00
CA LEU A 146 -12.11 -3.70 -10.56
C LEU A 146 -11.22 -4.44 -11.56
N LYS A 147 -11.35 -4.15 -12.86
CA LYS A 147 -10.51 -4.80 -13.89
C LYS A 147 -9.01 -4.65 -13.63
N TYR A 148 -8.58 -3.54 -13.02
CA TYR A 148 -7.18 -3.30 -12.69
C TYR A 148 -6.72 -4.03 -11.43
N ALA A 149 -7.66 -4.36 -10.54
CA ALA A 149 -7.44 -5.01 -9.25
C ALA A 149 -7.81 -6.51 -9.25
N HIS A 150 -8.11 -7.08 -10.42
CA HIS A 150 -8.42 -8.51 -10.53
C HIS A 150 -7.18 -9.34 -10.20
N PRO A 151 -7.27 -10.43 -9.40
CA PRO A 151 -6.11 -11.25 -9.02
C PRO A 151 -5.28 -11.76 -10.18
N ASN A 152 -5.90 -12.11 -11.31
CA ASN A 152 -5.21 -12.64 -12.48
C ASN A 152 -4.15 -11.69 -13.08
N VAL A 153 -4.22 -10.37 -12.80
CA VAL A 153 -3.17 -9.43 -13.24
C VAL A 153 -1.82 -9.70 -12.58
N MET A 154 -1.83 -10.43 -11.44
CA MET A 154 -0.62 -10.81 -10.72
C MET A 154 0.21 -11.84 -11.49
N ASP A 155 -0.43 -12.77 -12.21
CA ASP A 155 0.25 -13.79 -13.00
C ASP A 155 1.09 -13.14 -14.12
N GLU A 156 0.49 -12.20 -14.86
CA GLU A 156 1.19 -11.48 -15.92
C GLU A 156 2.34 -10.62 -15.37
N ALA A 157 2.10 -9.90 -14.27
CA ALA A 157 3.14 -9.08 -13.64
C ALA A 157 4.31 -9.93 -13.12
N ALA A 158 4.02 -11.05 -12.44
CA ALA A 158 5.04 -11.95 -11.92
C ALA A 158 5.85 -12.63 -13.04
N THR A 159 5.19 -12.95 -14.15
CA THR A 159 5.87 -13.51 -15.33
C THR A 159 6.78 -12.50 -15.98
N LYS A 160 6.35 -11.25 -16.11
CA LYS A 160 7.10 -10.17 -16.75
C LYS A 160 8.25 -9.64 -15.87
N PHE A 161 8.01 -9.46 -14.58
CA PHE A 161 8.95 -8.85 -13.63
C PHE A 161 9.45 -9.86 -12.60
N ARG A 162 10.09 -10.93 -13.04
CA ARG A 162 10.48 -12.11 -12.25
C ARG A 162 11.37 -11.83 -11.04
N ALA A 163 12.07 -10.70 -11.01
CA ALA A 163 12.92 -10.31 -9.89
C ALA A 163 12.16 -9.63 -8.75
N VAL A 164 10.89 -9.27 -8.97
CA VAL A 164 10.05 -8.56 -8.00
C VAL A 164 9.30 -9.57 -7.12
N HIS A 165 9.33 -9.35 -5.83
CA HIS A 165 8.49 -10.07 -4.89
C HIS A 165 7.15 -9.37 -4.73
N PHE A 166 6.13 -9.85 -5.41
CA PHE A 166 4.78 -9.34 -5.28
C PHE A 166 4.06 -9.96 -4.07
N VAL A 167 3.26 -9.15 -3.38
CA VAL A 167 2.38 -9.57 -2.28
C VAL A 167 0.96 -9.17 -2.61
N MET A 168 0.08 -10.17 -2.78
CA MET A 168 -1.34 -9.95 -3.01
C MET A 168 -2.03 -9.55 -1.70
N CYS A 169 -2.77 -8.43 -1.72
CA CYS A 169 -3.57 -7.98 -0.59
C CYS A 169 -5.03 -8.41 -0.76
N HIS A 170 -5.75 -8.60 0.39
CA HIS A 170 -7.22 -8.80 0.45
C HIS A 170 -7.76 -10.08 -0.17
N PHE A 171 -6.94 -11.07 -0.49
CA PHE A 171 -7.37 -12.31 -1.17
C PHE A 171 -8.21 -12.08 -2.43
N GLY A 172 -8.10 -10.90 -3.06
CA GLY A 172 -8.82 -10.59 -4.28
C GLY A 172 -10.34 -10.56 -4.19
N GLU A 173 -10.95 -10.32 -3.02
CA GLU A 173 -12.41 -10.31 -2.85
C GLU A 173 -13.10 -9.50 -3.97
N PRO A 174 -14.16 -10.00 -4.66
CA PRO A 174 -14.86 -11.28 -4.45
C PRO A 174 -14.30 -12.47 -5.23
N TYR A 175 -13.12 -12.35 -5.83
CA TYR A 175 -12.51 -13.34 -6.73
C TYR A 175 -11.65 -14.36 -5.97
N PHE A 176 -12.17 -14.90 -4.86
CA PHE A 176 -11.41 -15.81 -3.99
C PHE A 176 -10.91 -17.08 -4.67
N THR A 177 -11.58 -17.52 -5.73
CA THR A 177 -11.19 -18.71 -6.51
C THR A 177 -10.08 -18.41 -7.52
N ASP A 178 -9.83 -17.14 -7.81
CA ASP A 178 -8.85 -16.69 -8.78
C ASP A 178 -7.57 -16.16 -8.09
N ALA A 179 -7.62 -16.00 -6.77
CA ALA A 179 -6.52 -15.54 -5.89
C ALA A 179 -5.73 -16.72 -5.21
#